data_c71e76f40ae0a10f219a798c92caa3c2
#
_entry.id   c71e76f40ae0a10f219a798c92caa3c2
#
_cell.length_a   1.000
_cell.length_b   1.000
_cell.length_c   1.000
_cell.angle_alpha   90.00
_cell.angle_beta   90.00
_cell.angle_gamma   90.00
#
_symmetry.space_group_name_H-M   'P 1'
#
loop_
_entity.id
_entity.type
_entity.pdbx_description
1 polymer ?
#
loop_
_entity_poly.entity_id
_entity_poly.type
_entity_poly.pdbx_seq_one_letter_code
_entity_poly.pdbx_strand_id
1 'polypeptide(L)'
;MACPDSGEIKISDIVAEFGGSAPHAMSEYYRNGGEVPGNNTNVPTSGQISLTQFYSAVNEIQQTYSSTTTNLNLSTVFGSNWGTAVPKRVIINSGVTIGATSGNAAILVPSGMGGTLVIDNSGSVQGHGGAGSSSGAGGAGGHAINCVQTSGVTINNLSGANIKAGGGGGGKGGTGGTGGNGGAGGTGGGGSYDYVSGSVPCNEWGDGNSPNIVNYCQATRGGDGRYQNYTYCGWAYYGSYYSYDCLNSANSNGGAGGAGGTSGGSGGAGGAGGNGQGYNQSNASGSAGASGSSGSSGSSGSGGGTNAGTGGTGGAAGSGGQGGTGGTGGTFGNTGGTGLTGSTGNTGSTGNAGANGNRTNGSSGSSGSSGSGGSGGSSGGAAGYYITNRGSITFNNSGSVAGQ
;
A
#
# COMPACT_ATOMS: atom_id res chain seq x y z
N MET A 1 -26.32 -28.47 41.21
CA MET A 1 -25.47 -28.26 42.43
C MET A 1 -24.61 -29.52 42.51
N ALA A 2 -23.27 -29.38 42.46
CA ALA A 2 -22.39 -30.55 42.48
C ALA A 2 -22.66 -31.43 43.72
N CYS A 3 -22.51 -32.74 43.60
CA CYS A 3 -22.52 -33.63 44.77
C CYS A 3 -21.46 -33.21 45.78
N PRO A 4 -21.65 -33.41 47.07
CA PRO A 4 -20.65 -33.10 48.11
C PRO A 4 -19.27 -33.68 47.75
N ASP A 5 -18.19 -32.99 48.11
CA ASP A 5 -16.81 -33.47 47.87
C ASP A 5 -16.29 -34.34 49.06
N SER A 6 -16.98 -34.33 50.19
CA SER A 6 -16.69 -35.17 51.35
C SER A 6 -17.86 -35.15 52.35
N GLY A 7 -17.78 -36.00 53.38
CA GLY A 7 -18.77 -36.04 54.45
C GLY A 7 -20.00 -36.92 54.16
N GLU A 8 -21.18 -36.50 54.63
CA GLU A 8 -22.41 -37.23 54.35
C GLU A 8 -22.88 -37.00 52.91
N ILE A 9 -23.19 -38.03 52.14
CA ILE A 9 -23.80 -37.98 50.82
C ILE A 9 -25.06 -38.89 50.82
N LYS A 10 -26.15 -38.36 50.27
CA LYS A 10 -27.44 -39.02 50.21
C LYS A 10 -27.84 -39.26 48.75
N ILE A 11 -28.73 -40.22 48.54
CA ILE A 11 -29.34 -40.41 47.20
C ILE A 11 -30.05 -39.16 46.72
N SER A 12 -30.62 -38.36 47.67
CA SER A 12 -31.23 -37.06 47.32
C SER A 12 -30.27 -36.06 46.72
N ASP A 13 -28.98 -36.08 47.08
CA ASP A 13 -27.96 -35.20 46.55
C ASP A 13 -27.62 -35.60 45.10
N ILE A 14 -27.56 -36.92 44.85
CA ILE A 14 -27.38 -37.50 43.51
C ILE A 14 -28.57 -37.15 42.61
N VAL A 15 -29.80 -37.35 43.12
CA VAL A 15 -31.02 -36.99 42.40
C VAL A 15 -31.10 -35.50 42.13
N ALA A 16 -30.72 -34.66 43.08
CA ALA A 16 -30.70 -33.19 42.90
C ALA A 16 -29.72 -32.75 41.83
N GLU A 17 -28.59 -33.44 41.67
CA GLU A 17 -27.56 -33.15 40.67
C GLU A 17 -27.92 -33.75 39.31
N PHE A 18 -28.25 -35.01 39.25
CA PHE A 18 -28.40 -35.77 38.00
C PHE A 18 -29.85 -35.96 37.53
N GLY A 19 -30.82 -35.69 38.35
CA GLY A 19 -32.22 -35.97 38.05
C GLY A 19 -32.57 -37.45 38.19
N GLY A 20 -33.31 -37.99 37.26
CA GLY A 20 -33.79 -39.36 37.22
C GLY A 20 -35.28 -39.46 37.51
N SER A 21 -35.86 -40.66 37.39
CA SER A 21 -37.28 -40.94 37.57
C SER A 21 -37.56 -41.75 38.82
N ALA A 22 -38.55 -41.33 39.62
CA ALA A 22 -38.94 -42.08 40.83
C ALA A 22 -39.69 -43.36 40.47
N PRO A 23 -39.48 -44.50 41.20
CA PRO A 23 -38.51 -44.64 42.31
C PRO A 23 -37.08 -44.75 41.86
N HIS A 24 -36.19 -43.90 42.44
CA HIS A 24 -34.78 -43.84 42.10
C HIS A 24 -34.05 -45.10 42.49
N ALA A 25 -33.41 -45.75 41.51
CA ALA A 25 -32.52 -46.88 41.73
C ALA A 25 -31.06 -46.50 41.47
N MET A 26 -30.11 -46.96 42.27
CA MET A 26 -28.67 -46.68 42.05
C MET A 26 -28.19 -47.11 40.66
N SER A 27 -28.84 -48.09 40.03
CA SER A 27 -28.53 -48.55 38.69
C SER A 27 -28.81 -47.52 37.58
N GLU A 28 -29.62 -46.48 37.85
CA GLU A 28 -29.85 -45.37 36.91
C GLU A 28 -28.60 -44.46 36.79
N TYR A 29 -27.80 -44.44 37.85
CA TYR A 29 -26.69 -43.50 38.00
C TYR A 29 -25.32 -44.09 37.61
N TYR A 30 -25.29 -45.15 36.82
CA TYR A 30 -24.02 -45.59 36.23
C TYR A 30 -23.50 -44.53 35.26
N ARG A 31 -22.16 -44.30 35.28
CA ARG A 31 -21.49 -43.39 34.36
C ARG A 31 -21.74 -43.84 32.89
N ASN A 32 -22.15 -42.92 32.07
CA ASN A 32 -22.62 -43.14 30.69
C ASN A 32 -23.94 -43.95 30.57
N GLY A 33 -24.66 -44.11 31.65
CA GLY A 33 -25.94 -44.85 31.67
C GLY A 33 -27.17 -43.97 31.35
N GLY A 34 -26.99 -42.70 31.09
CA GLY A 34 -28.04 -41.75 30.75
C GLY A 34 -28.08 -40.55 31.69
N GLU A 35 -28.03 -40.73 32.99
CA GLU A 35 -28.11 -39.66 33.99
C GLU A 35 -26.72 -39.07 34.33
N VAL A 36 -25.67 -39.89 34.46
CA VAL A 36 -24.34 -39.49 34.89
C VAL A 36 -23.39 -39.37 33.71
N PRO A 37 -22.88 -38.13 33.41
CA PRO A 37 -21.93 -37.91 32.33
C PRO A 37 -20.60 -38.64 32.50
N GLY A 38 -19.93 -38.94 31.37
CA GLY A 38 -18.72 -39.74 31.31
C GLY A 38 -17.47 -39.18 32.00
N ASN A 39 -17.44 -37.89 32.30
CA ASN A 39 -16.35 -37.22 33.04
C ASN A 39 -16.34 -37.60 34.54
N ASN A 40 -17.40 -38.18 35.10
CA ASN A 40 -17.48 -38.61 36.50
C ASN A 40 -16.76 -39.94 36.70
N THR A 41 -15.43 -40.00 36.56
CA THR A 41 -14.63 -41.22 36.48
C THR A 41 -14.67 -42.09 37.75
N ASN A 42 -15.02 -41.52 38.90
CA ASN A 42 -15.19 -42.24 40.16
C ASN A 42 -16.47 -43.07 40.18
N VAL A 43 -17.47 -42.72 39.36
CA VAL A 43 -18.72 -43.45 39.22
C VAL A 43 -18.52 -44.63 38.27
N PRO A 44 -18.80 -45.87 38.67
CA PRO A 44 -18.61 -47.05 37.81
C PRO A 44 -19.60 -47.05 36.63
N THR A 45 -19.24 -47.76 35.58
CA THR A 45 -20.13 -47.98 34.40
C THR A 45 -21.04 -49.19 34.55
N SER A 46 -20.77 -50.04 35.54
CA SER A 46 -21.55 -51.24 35.85
C SER A 46 -21.07 -51.87 37.17
N GLY A 47 -21.78 -52.85 37.69
CA GLY A 47 -21.37 -53.61 38.87
C GLY A 47 -21.79 -52.96 40.19
N GLN A 48 -20.95 -53.08 41.24
CA GLN A 48 -21.28 -52.48 42.52
C GLN A 48 -21.08 -50.97 42.50
N ILE A 49 -22.09 -50.22 42.95
CA ILE A 49 -22.07 -48.76 43.05
C ILE A 49 -22.36 -48.33 44.48
N SER A 50 -21.62 -47.36 44.98
CA SER A 50 -21.80 -46.80 46.33
C SER A 50 -21.98 -45.28 46.26
N LEU A 51 -22.63 -44.68 47.25
CA LEU A 51 -22.86 -43.24 47.34
C LEU A 51 -21.52 -42.46 47.35
N THR A 52 -20.50 -42.97 47.99
CA THR A 52 -19.18 -42.29 48.07
C THR A 52 -18.48 -42.15 46.75
N GLN A 53 -18.85 -42.91 45.71
CA GLN A 53 -18.30 -42.76 44.36
C GLN A 53 -18.84 -41.51 43.65
N PHE A 54 -19.87 -40.87 44.19
CA PHE A 54 -20.42 -39.62 43.67
C PHE A 54 -19.83 -38.38 44.33
N TYR A 55 -18.85 -38.50 45.21
CA TYR A 55 -18.15 -37.29 45.70
C TYR A 55 -17.59 -36.46 44.54
N SER A 56 -17.86 -35.15 44.55
CA SER A 56 -17.50 -34.20 43.51
C SER A 56 -18.06 -34.51 42.13
N ALA A 57 -19.04 -35.43 42.02
CA ALA A 57 -19.70 -35.74 40.74
C ALA A 57 -20.58 -34.58 40.29
N VAL A 58 -20.55 -34.29 39.01
CA VAL A 58 -21.23 -33.12 38.39
C VAL A 58 -22.01 -33.54 37.13
N ASN A 59 -23.19 -32.97 36.96
CA ASN A 59 -24.01 -33.18 35.78
C ASN A 59 -23.61 -32.20 34.66
N GLU A 60 -22.35 -32.30 34.22
CA GLU A 60 -21.87 -31.52 33.07
C GLU A 60 -20.89 -32.33 32.23
N ILE A 61 -20.78 -32.02 30.95
CA ILE A 61 -19.78 -32.62 30.06
C ILE A 61 -18.60 -31.68 29.97
N GLN A 62 -17.43 -32.11 30.46
CA GLN A 62 -16.21 -31.30 30.51
C GLN A 62 -15.24 -31.69 29.40
N GLN A 63 -14.61 -30.67 28.80
CA GLN A 63 -13.47 -30.81 27.91
C GLN A 63 -12.32 -29.94 28.42
N THR A 64 -11.23 -30.59 28.81
CA THR A 64 -10.04 -29.89 29.35
C THR A 64 -8.90 -29.88 28.34
N TYR A 65 -8.37 -28.70 28.10
CA TYR A 65 -7.21 -28.51 27.24
C TYR A 65 -5.96 -28.28 28.08
N SER A 66 -5.05 -29.25 28.05
CA SER A 66 -3.74 -29.24 28.71
C SER A 66 -2.56 -29.04 27.74
N SER A 67 -2.84 -28.96 26.44
CA SER A 67 -1.87 -28.69 25.37
C SER A 67 -2.42 -27.67 24.38
N THR A 68 -1.50 -26.92 23.76
CA THR A 68 -1.83 -25.94 22.72
C THR A 68 -2.52 -26.61 21.53
N THR A 69 -3.60 -26.00 21.07
CA THR A 69 -4.38 -26.46 19.91
C THR A 69 -4.94 -25.28 19.10
N THR A 70 -5.57 -25.55 17.97
CA THR A 70 -6.05 -24.49 17.07
C THR A 70 -7.48 -24.75 16.58
N ASN A 71 -8.21 -23.67 16.29
CA ASN A 71 -9.50 -23.69 15.57
C ASN A 71 -10.54 -24.60 16.20
N LEU A 72 -10.77 -24.45 17.50
CA LEU A 72 -11.77 -25.26 18.20
C LEU A 72 -13.18 -24.91 17.72
N ASN A 73 -13.87 -25.88 17.16
CA ASN A 73 -15.31 -25.80 16.89
C ASN A 73 -16.03 -26.62 17.98
N LEU A 74 -16.78 -25.95 18.87
CA LEU A 74 -17.34 -26.59 20.04
C LEU A 74 -18.48 -27.58 19.70
N SER A 75 -19.17 -27.41 18.58
CA SER A 75 -20.12 -28.46 18.16
C SER A 75 -19.42 -29.76 17.76
N THR A 76 -18.23 -29.66 17.17
CA THR A 76 -17.41 -30.87 16.89
C THR A 76 -16.81 -31.45 18.16
N VAL A 77 -16.36 -30.60 19.08
CA VAL A 77 -15.78 -31.01 20.37
C VAL A 77 -16.79 -31.80 21.22
N PHE A 78 -18.04 -31.33 21.31
CA PHE A 78 -19.08 -31.99 22.09
C PHE A 78 -19.90 -33.01 21.28
N GLY A 79 -19.75 -33.05 19.96
CA GLY A 79 -20.38 -34.02 19.07
C GLY A 79 -21.91 -34.08 19.25
N SER A 80 -22.47 -35.26 19.45
CA SER A 80 -23.93 -35.48 19.65
C SER A 80 -24.48 -34.76 20.89
N ASN A 81 -23.62 -34.43 21.85
CA ASN A 81 -24.06 -33.73 23.08
C ASN A 81 -24.24 -32.21 22.86
N TRP A 82 -23.86 -31.66 21.69
CA TRP A 82 -23.97 -30.22 21.45
C TRP A 82 -25.42 -29.71 21.59
N GLY A 83 -26.36 -30.41 21.02
CA GLY A 83 -27.80 -30.06 21.04
C GLY A 83 -28.56 -30.51 22.28
N THR A 84 -27.94 -31.26 23.20
CA THR A 84 -28.62 -31.77 24.41
C THR A 84 -28.70 -30.69 25.50
N ALA A 85 -29.67 -30.83 26.40
CA ALA A 85 -29.86 -29.93 27.54
C ALA A 85 -28.75 -30.03 28.61
N VAL A 86 -27.86 -31.03 28.52
CA VAL A 86 -26.80 -31.24 29.50
C VAL A 86 -25.81 -30.05 29.49
N PRO A 87 -25.46 -29.46 30.66
CA PRO A 87 -24.47 -28.42 30.75
C PRO A 87 -23.09 -28.84 30.20
N LYS A 88 -22.38 -27.91 29.60
CA LYS A 88 -21.07 -28.11 28.96
C LYS A 88 -20.05 -27.18 29.54
N ARG A 89 -18.83 -27.67 29.73
CA ARG A 89 -17.69 -26.84 30.20
C ARG A 89 -16.46 -27.09 29.38
N VAL A 90 -15.81 -26.01 28.98
CA VAL A 90 -14.47 -26.00 28.38
C VAL A 90 -13.51 -25.40 29.41
N ILE A 91 -12.44 -26.11 29.73
CA ILE A 91 -11.39 -25.67 30.64
C ILE A 91 -10.10 -25.53 29.85
N ILE A 92 -9.52 -24.36 29.84
CA ILE A 92 -8.23 -24.07 29.20
C ILE A 92 -7.20 -23.84 30.32
N ASN A 93 -6.29 -24.76 30.48
CA ASN A 93 -5.29 -24.72 31.56
C ASN A 93 -4.29 -23.57 31.38
N SER A 94 -3.68 -23.14 32.47
CA SER A 94 -2.60 -22.16 32.45
C SER A 94 -1.45 -22.62 31.55
N GLY A 95 -0.86 -21.69 30.78
CA GLY A 95 0.21 -21.98 29.83
C GLY A 95 -0.26 -22.57 28.49
N VAL A 96 -1.53 -22.95 28.37
CA VAL A 96 -2.11 -23.46 27.10
C VAL A 96 -2.53 -22.30 26.19
N THR A 97 -2.29 -22.42 24.90
CA THR A 97 -2.80 -21.48 23.90
C THR A 97 -3.80 -22.15 22.96
N ILE A 98 -4.99 -21.57 22.84
CA ILE A 98 -5.91 -21.89 21.76
C ILE A 98 -5.74 -20.83 20.68
N GLY A 99 -5.21 -21.22 19.50
CA GLY A 99 -4.87 -20.30 18.43
C GLY A 99 -5.83 -20.38 17.24
N ALA A 100 -5.96 -19.27 16.51
CA ALA A 100 -6.62 -19.27 15.21
C ALA A 100 -5.58 -19.37 14.09
N THR A 101 -5.83 -20.23 13.13
CA THR A 101 -5.16 -20.22 11.84
C THR A 101 -6.06 -19.55 10.79
N SER A 102 -5.50 -19.12 9.67
CA SER A 102 -6.12 -18.29 8.62
C SER A 102 -7.65 -18.38 8.48
N GLY A 103 -8.35 -17.27 8.66
CA GLY A 103 -9.79 -17.13 8.38
C GLY A 103 -10.75 -17.65 9.46
N ASN A 104 -10.25 -18.43 10.43
CA ASN A 104 -11.04 -18.98 11.52
C ASN A 104 -10.94 -18.14 12.81
N ALA A 105 -11.84 -18.38 13.76
CA ALA A 105 -11.63 -17.97 15.14
C ALA A 105 -10.84 -19.05 15.89
N ALA A 106 -10.17 -18.67 16.98
CA ALA A 106 -9.52 -19.67 17.84
C ALA A 106 -10.54 -20.60 18.48
N ILE A 107 -11.68 -20.05 18.93
CA ILE A 107 -12.81 -20.81 19.42
C ILE A 107 -14.07 -20.37 18.65
N LEU A 108 -14.76 -21.30 18.04
CA LEU A 108 -16.09 -21.13 17.47
C LEU A 108 -17.13 -21.74 18.41
N VAL A 109 -18.09 -20.93 18.83
CA VAL A 109 -19.30 -21.37 19.56
C VAL A 109 -20.46 -21.29 18.58
N PRO A 110 -20.79 -22.38 17.84
CA PRO A 110 -21.88 -22.38 16.86
C PRO A 110 -23.27 -22.24 17.52
N SER A 111 -24.27 -21.91 16.72
CA SER A 111 -25.68 -21.99 17.13
C SER A 111 -26.13 -23.42 17.34
N GLY A 112 -27.34 -23.61 17.89
CA GLY A 112 -27.96 -24.91 18.09
C GLY A 112 -27.46 -25.65 19.32
N MET A 113 -26.80 -24.98 20.24
CA MET A 113 -26.45 -25.53 21.54
C MET A 113 -27.69 -25.68 22.40
N GLY A 114 -27.85 -26.86 23.00
CA GLY A 114 -28.79 -27.08 24.09
C GLY A 114 -28.15 -26.87 25.44
N GLY A 115 -28.92 -26.57 26.48
CA GLY A 115 -28.41 -26.32 27.82
C GLY A 115 -27.50 -25.08 27.93
N THR A 116 -26.45 -25.17 28.74
CA THR A 116 -25.51 -24.08 29.01
C THR A 116 -24.09 -24.47 28.63
N LEU A 117 -23.26 -23.48 28.37
CA LEU A 117 -21.83 -23.61 28.15
C LEU A 117 -21.05 -22.65 29.05
N VAL A 118 -20.07 -23.18 29.76
CA VAL A 118 -19.07 -22.38 30.49
C VAL A 118 -17.69 -22.57 29.84
N ILE A 119 -16.98 -21.49 29.56
CA ILE A 119 -15.59 -21.51 29.10
C ILE A 119 -14.75 -20.88 30.20
N ASP A 120 -13.92 -21.67 30.87
CA ASP A 120 -12.96 -21.19 31.86
C ASP A 120 -11.58 -21.10 31.23
N ASN A 121 -11.13 -19.88 30.98
CA ASN A 121 -9.82 -19.62 30.41
C ASN A 121 -8.81 -19.23 31.48
N SER A 122 -7.84 -20.09 31.76
CA SER A 122 -6.63 -19.80 32.54
C SER A 122 -5.39 -19.61 31.65
N GLY A 123 -5.52 -19.84 30.35
CA GLY A 123 -4.45 -19.78 29.35
C GLY A 123 -4.55 -18.57 28.42
N SER A 124 -4.36 -18.80 27.15
CA SER A 124 -4.40 -17.78 26.10
C SER A 124 -5.29 -18.19 24.93
N VAL A 125 -6.17 -17.31 24.49
CA VAL A 125 -6.97 -17.48 23.28
C VAL A 125 -6.57 -16.40 22.30
N GLN A 126 -6.08 -16.78 21.11
CA GLN A 126 -5.45 -15.84 20.16
C GLN A 126 -6.02 -15.96 18.75
N GLY A 127 -6.54 -14.86 18.22
CA GLY A 127 -6.96 -14.72 16.84
C GLY A 127 -5.77 -14.73 15.87
N HIS A 128 -6.00 -14.95 14.58
CA HIS A 128 -4.97 -14.83 13.54
C HIS A 128 -4.78 -13.38 13.12
N GLY A 129 -3.56 -13.00 12.65
CA GLY A 129 -3.28 -11.68 12.11
C GLY A 129 -3.83 -11.52 10.68
N GLY A 130 -4.32 -10.34 10.37
CA GLY A 130 -4.76 -9.96 9.03
C GLY A 130 -3.59 -9.88 8.06
N ALA A 131 -3.79 -10.26 6.81
CA ALA A 131 -2.77 -10.18 5.77
C ALA A 131 -2.50 -8.72 5.38
N GLY A 132 -1.22 -8.35 5.21
CA GLY A 132 -0.86 -7.11 4.54
C GLY A 132 -1.27 -7.12 3.07
N SER A 133 -1.60 -5.96 2.51
CA SER A 133 -2.11 -5.86 1.15
C SER A 133 -1.06 -5.31 0.17
N SER A 134 -0.94 -5.93 -0.99
CA SER A 134 -0.19 -5.41 -2.15
C SER A 134 -1.06 -4.67 -3.16
N SER A 135 -2.38 -4.67 -2.99
CA SER A 135 -3.32 -4.11 -3.96
C SER A 135 -4.28 -3.05 -3.43
N GLY A 136 -4.53 -3.01 -2.12
CA GLY A 136 -5.52 -2.10 -1.53
C GLY A 136 -5.46 -2.07 -0.02
N ALA A 137 -6.61 -2.09 0.64
CA ALA A 137 -6.71 -2.14 2.09
C ALA A 137 -6.13 -3.44 2.66
N GLY A 138 -5.59 -3.39 3.87
CA GLY A 138 -5.13 -4.56 4.61
C GLY A 138 -6.27 -5.51 4.99
N GLY A 139 -5.95 -6.77 5.17
CA GLY A 139 -6.91 -7.79 5.64
C GLY A 139 -7.30 -7.59 7.10
N ALA A 140 -8.53 -7.97 7.45
CA ALA A 140 -8.95 -7.94 8.85
C ALA A 140 -8.25 -9.01 9.69
N GLY A 141 -7.98 -8.68 10.96
CA GLY A 141 -7.57 -9.66 11.97
C GLY A 141 -8.69 -10.63 12.33
N GLY A 142 -8.33 -11.84 12.70
CA GLY A 142 -9.28 -12.89 13.10
C GLY A 142 -9.79 -12.71 14.53
N HIS A 143 -10.95 -13.24 14.78
CA HIS A 143 -11.54 -13.25 16.11
C HIS A 143 -10.82 -14.24 17.03
N ALA A 144 -10.71 -13.93 18.34
CA ALA A 144 -10.29 -14.92 19.31
C ALA A 144 -11.43 -15.90 19.59
N ILE A 145 -12.61 -15.41 19.98
CA ILE A 145 -13.80 -16.25 20.16
C ILE A 145 -14.90 -15.72 19.24
N ASN A 146 -15.38 -16.58 18.35
CA ASN A 146 -16.56 -16.31 17.53
C ASN A 146 -17.78 -17.01 18.16
N CYS A 147 -18.60 -16.24 18.87
CA CYS A 147 -19.81 -16.74 19.51
C CYS A 147 -21.02 -16.46 18.61
N VAL A 148 -21.51 -17.49 17.92
CA VAL A 148 -22.74 -17.43 17.12
C VAL A 148 -23.95 -17.70 17.99
N GLN A 149 -23.80 -18.54 19.04
CA GLN A 149 -24.83 -18.80 20.04
C GLN A 149 -25.16 -17.52 20.81
N THR A 150 -26.44 -17.23 20.97
CA THR A 150 -26.94 -15.96 21.53
C THR A 150 -27.46 -16.06 22.97
N SER A 151 -27.41 -17.25 23.60
CA SER A 151 -27.86 -17.44 24.97
C SER A 151 -27.17 -18.65 25.62
N GLY A 152 -27.18 -18.69 26.95
CA GLY A 152 -26.69 -19.84 27.72
C GLY A 152 -25.15 -19.98 27.72
N VAL A 153 -24.39 -18.98 27.29
CA VAL A 153 -22.93 -18.99 27.23
C VAL A 153 -22.36 -18.09 28.33
N THR A 154 -21.44 -18.62 29.11
CA THR A 154 -20.64 -17.92 30.11
C THR A 154 -19.15 -18.08 29.76
N ILE A 155 -18.40 -17.02 29.70
CA ILE A 155 -16.96 -17.03 29.47
C ILE A 155 -16.28 -16.37 30.67
N ASN A 156 -15.44 -17.12 31.36
CA ASN A 156 -14.64 -16.68 32.49
C ASN A 156 -13.18 -16.53 32.02
N ASN A 157 -12.71 -15.31 31.86
CA ASN A 157 -11.28 -15.04 31.61
C ASN A 157 -10.60 -14.79 32.94
N LEU A 158 -9.92 -15.80 33.45
CA LEU A 158 -9.39 -15.83 34.81
C LEU A 158 -8.12 -14.97 34.96
N SER A 159 -7.70 -14.73 36.20
CA SER A 159 -6.49 -13.93 36.47
C SER A 159 -5.26 -14.54 35.80
N GLY A 160 -4.47 -13.71 35.11
CA GLY A 160 -3.29 -14.12 34.33
C GLY A 160 -3.59 -14.66 32.93
N ALA A 161 -4.86 -14.97 32.62
CA ALA A 161 -5.28 -15.40 31.29
C ALA A 161 -5.44 -14.24 30.32
N ASN A 162 -5.50 -14.56 29.01
CA ASN A 162 -5.74 -13.54 28.01
C ASN A 162 -6.60 -14.03 26.85
N ILE A 163 -7.40 -13.12 26.28
CA ILE A 163 -8.20 -13.32 25.06
C ILE A 163 -7.84 -12.18 24.10
N LYS A 164 -7.14 -12.49 23.01
CA LYS A 164 -6.58 -11.51 22.09
C LYS A 164 -7.03 -11.76 20.65
N ALA A 165 -7.78 -10.84 20.10
CA ALA A 165 -8.04 -10.84 18.66
C ALA A 165 -6.79 -10.56 17.85
N GLY A 166 -6.72 -11.03 16.62
CA GLY A 166 -5.65 -10.71 15.70
C GLY A 166 -5.66 -9.23 15.30
N GLY A 167 -4.48 -8.68 15.07
CA GLY A 167 -4.32 -7.33 14.51
C GLY A 167 -4.63 -7.31 13.01
N GLY A 168 -5.11 -6.19 12.50
CA GLY A 168 -5.34 -5.99 11.06
C GLY A 168 -4.03 -5.90 10.28
N GLY A 169 -4.03 -6.30 9.02
CA GLY A 169 -2.90 -6.10 8.11
C GLY A 169 -2.75 -4.65 7.68
N GLY A 170 -1.55 -4.22 7.30
CA GLY A 170 -1.29 -2.90 6.75
C GLY A 170 -1.83 -2.73 5.34
N GLY A 171 -2.22 -1.52 4.98
CA GLY A 171 -2.67 -1.16 3.63
C GLY A 171 -1.49 -0.92 2.68
N LYS A 172 -1.74 -0.99 1.37
CA LYS A 172 -0.76 -0.65 0.32
C LYS A 172 -0.39 0.84 0.38
N GLY A 173 0.87 1.17 0.13
CA GLY A 173 1.31 2.54 -0.12
C GLY A 173 0.75 3.14 -1.41
N GLY A 174 0.64 4.44 -1.48
CA GLY A 174 0.22 5.16 -2.68
C GLY A 174 1.25 5.10 -3.79
N THR A 175 0.82 5.29 -5.04
CA THR A 175 1.73 5.43 -6.18
C THR A 175 2.36 6.82 -6.19
N GLY A 176 3.62 6.95 -6.64
CA GLY A 176 4.25 8.24 -6.88
C GLY A 176 3.55 9.01 -8.00
N GLY A 177 3.71 10.33 -7.99
CA GLY A 177 3.23 11.18 -9.06
C GLY A 177 4.05 11.09 -10.35
N THR A 178 3.49 11.44 -11.49
CA THR A 178 4.23 11.53 -12.76
C THR A 178 5.10 12.78 -12.81
N GLY A 179 6.27 12.71 -13.47
CA GLY A 179 7.12 13.87 -13.73
C GLY A 179 6.48 14.88 -14.67
N GLY A 180 6.88 16.14 -14.59
CA GLY A 180 6.44 17.20 -15.49
C GLY A 180 7.17 17.14 -16.83
N ASN A 181 6.60 17.73 -17.89
CA ASN A 181 7.25 17.84 -19.20
C ASN A 181 8.41 18.83 -19.17
N GLY A 182 9.43 18.63 -20.01
CA GLY A 182 10.53 19.58 -20.21
C GLY A 182 10.08 20.81 -21.00
N GLY A 183 10.74 21.94 -20.77
CA GLY A 183 10.51 23.17 -21.54
C GLY A 183 11.13 23.10 -22.93
N ALA A 184 10.53 23.76 -23.92
CA ALA A 184 11.12 23.87 -25.25
C ALA A 184 12.40 24.77 -25.23
N GLY A 185 13.36 24.45 -26.08
CA GLY A 185 14.53 25.30 -26.31
C GLY A 185 14.18 26.61 -26.99
N GLY A 186 14.93 27.65 -26.72
CA GLY A 186 14.77 28.95 -27.40
C GLY A 186 15.18 28.89 -28.87
N THR A 187 14.58 29.73 -29.71
CA THR A 187 14.98 29.90 -31.11
C THR A 187 16.33 30.64 -31.18
N GLY A 188 17.19 30.30 -32.14
CA GLY A 188 18.41 31.01 -32.43
C GLY A 188 18.17 32.42 -32.95
N GLY A 189 19.10 33.36 -32.71
CA GLY A 189 19.04 34.70 -33.26
C GLY A 189 19.23 34.72 -34.77
N GLY A 190 18.58 35.66 -35.44
CA GLY A 190 18.74 35.85 -36.88
C GLY A 190 20.15 36.39 -37.25
N GLY A 191 20.67 35.90 -38.35
CA GLY A 191 21.92 36.37 -38.92
C GLY A 191 21.70 36.98 -40.28
N SER A 192 22.57 37.81 -40.74
CA SER A 192 22.65 38.18 -42.15
C SER A 192 23.60 39.29 -42.52
N TYR A 193 24.71 39.41 -41.88
CA TYR A 193 25.67 40.39 -42.43
C TYR A 193 26.93 39.68 -42.92
N ASP A 194 26.99 39.43 -44.26
CA ASP A 194 28.26 39.16 -44.94
C ASP A 194 28.74 40.46 -45.57
N TYR A 195 29.87 40.94 -45.15
CA TYR A 195 30.57 41.99 -45.84
C TYR A 195 31.39 41.38 -46.94
N VAL A 196 31.15 41.81 -48.14
CA VAL A 196 32.02 41.49 -49.30
C VAL A 196 32.75 42.75 -49.67
N SER A 197 34.06 42.73 -49.59
CA SER A 197 34.93 43.81 -50.03
C SER A 197 35.69 43.38 -51.27
N GLY A 198 35.93 44.27 -52.12
CA GLY A 198 36.70 44.05 -53.34
C GLY A 198 37.26 45.36 -53.98
N SER A 199 38.03 45.23 -54.99
CA SER A 199 38.51 46.36 -55.79
C SER A 199 38.26 46.04 -57.27
N VAL A 200 37.94 47.10 -58.01
CA VAL A 200 37.74 47.03 -59.47
C VAL A 200 38.67 48.03 -60.15
N PRO A 201 39.48 47.58 -61.11
CA PRO A 201 40.38 48.50 -61.84
C PRO A 201 39.54 49.53 -62.58
N CYS A 202 40.07 50.74 -62.68
CA CYS A 202 39.43 51.87 -63.38
C CYS A 202 39.13 51.61 -64.85
N ASN A 203 39.88 50.73 -65.48
CA ASN A 203 39.69 50.39 -66.88
C ASN A 203 38.45 49.46 -67.15
N GLU A 204 37.88 48.91 -66.15
CA GLU A 204 36.63 48.09 -66.25
C GLU A 204 35.38 48.97 -66.22
N TRP A 205 35.46 50.24 -65.96
CA TRP A 205 34.32 51.16 -65.77
C TRP A 205 34.00 51.99 -66.99
N GLY A 206 34.60 51.78 -68.16
CA GLY A 206 34.33 52.47 -69.40
C GLY A 206 34.35 54.03 -69.29
N ASP A 207 34.97 54.68 -70.16
CA ASP A 207 35.00 56.08 -70.61
C ASP A 207 34.56 57.25 -69.69
N GLY A 208 34.87 57.20 -68.43
CA GLY A 208 34.96 58.43 -67.62
C GLY A 208 33.66 58.96 -66.99
N ASN A 209 32.55 58.28 -67.08
CA ASN A 209 31.37 58.65 -66.32
C ASN A 209 31.34 57.94 -64.96
N SER A 210 31.03 58.68 -63.88
CA SER A 210 30.89 58.11 -62.51
C SER A 210 30.03 56.93 -62.51
N PRO A 211 30.45 55.78 -61.92
CA PRO A 211 29.64 54.55 -61.91
C PRO A 211 28.35 54.82 -61.18
N ASN A 212 27.28 54.36 -61.77
CA ASN A 212 25.99 54.34 -61.04
C ASN A 212 26.04 53.23 -59.99
N ILE A 213 26.46 53.62 -58.80
CA ILE A 213 26.70 52.74 -57.65
C ILE A 213 25.51 51.84 -57.36
N VAL A 214 24.30 52.34 -57.61
CA VAL A 214 23.05 51.59 -57.38
C VAL A 214 22.94 50.41 -58.32
N ASN A 215 23.34 50.55 -59.59
CA ASN A 215 23.26 49.44 -60.54
C ASN A 215 24.31 48.35 -60.29
N TYR A 216 25.44 48.74 -59.74
CA TYR A 216 26.49 47.76 -59.43
C TYR A 216 26.20 46.86 -58.28
N CYS A 217 25.48 47.33 -57.26
CA CYS A 217 25.02 46.51 -56.14
C CYS A 217 23.94 45.49 -56.50
N GLN A 218 23.34 45.68 -57.70
CA GLN A 218 22.34 44.73 -58.24
C GLN A 218 22.94 43.74 -59.22
N ALA A 219 24.21 43.88 -59.60
CA ALA A 219 24.83 42.98 -60.56
C ALA A 219 25.06 41.58 -59.95
N THR A 220 24.33 40.62 -60.49
CA THR A 220 24.58 39.20 -60.20
C THR A 220 25.85 38.76 -60.94
N ARG A 221 26.87 38.42 -60.21
CA ARG A 221 28.03 37.71 -60.76
C ARG A 221 27.65 36.25 -60.95
N GLY A 222 27.74 35.73 -62.12
CA GLY A 222 27.44 34.35 -62.38
C GLY A 222 28.39 33.39 -61.74
N GLY A 223 27.88 32.34 -61.12
CA GLY A 223 28.56 31.08 -60.85
C GLY A 223 29.16 30.82 -59.50
N ASP A 224 29.52 31.80 -58.68
CA ASP A 224 30.10 31.56 -57.34
C ASP A 224 29.23 32.02 -56.17
N GLY A 225 28.03 32.51 -56.41
CA GLY A 225 27.04 32.84 -55.38
C GLY A 225 27.39 34.04 -54.46
N ARG A 226 28.50 34.72 -54.65
CA ARG A 226 29.00 35.71 -53.74
C ARG A 226 28.38 37.10 -53.80
N TYR A 227 27.59 37.44 -54.83
CA TYR A 227 27.14 38.81 -55.06
C TYR A 227 25.63 38.95 -55.26
N GLN A 228 24.84 38.02 -54.83
CA GLN A 228 23.40 38.10 -54.98
C GLN A 228 22.77 38.83 -53.79
N ASN A 229 21.95 39.83 -54.05
CA ASN A 229 21.07 40.53 -53.10
C ASN A 229 21.77 41.45 -52.07
N TYR A 230 22.74 42.27 -52.49
CA TYR A 230 23.26 43.33 -51.61
C TYR A 230 22.31 44.53 -51.59
N THR A 231 22.02 45.05 -50.40
CA THR A 231 21.17 46.23 -50.23
C THR A 231 21.94 47.54 -50.05
N TYR A 232 23.19 47.45 -49.74
CA TYR A 232 24.03 48.64 -49.55
C TYR A 232 25.50 48.35 -49.91
N CYS A 233 26.11 49.26 -50.70
CA CYS A 233 27.53 49.23 -51.02
C CYS A 233 28.10 50.61 -50.84
N GLY A 234 29.25 50.70 -50.09
CA GLY A 234 30.08 51.86 -50.00
C GLY A 234 31.24 51.78 -51.01
N TRP A 235 31.57 52.86 -51.66
CA TRP A 235 32.62 52.91 -52.65
C TRP A 235 33.64 54.00 -52.29
N ALA A 236 34.91 53.71 -52.47
CA ALA A 236 35.98 54.65 -52.33
C ALA A 236 36.91 54.54 -53.52
N TYR A 237 37.28 55.69 -54.12
CA TYR A 237 38.23 55.79 -55.26
C TYR A 237 39.67 56.01 -54.77
N TYR A 238 40.58 55.20 -55.25
CA TYR A 238 41.95 55.16 -54.86
C TYR A 238 42.89 55.43 -56.06
N GLY A 239 42.45 56.21 -57.05
CA GLY A 239 43.28 56.64 -58.19
C GLY A 239 43.37 55.63 -59.33
N SER A 240 43.64 54.40 -59.10
CA SER A 240 43.71 53.31 -60.08
C SER A 240 42.69 52.25 -59.96
N TYR A 241 41.91 52.25 -58.85
CA TYR A 241 40.86 51.29 -58.58
C TYR A 241 39.79 51.89 -57.67
N TYR A 242 38.59 51.31 -57.73
CA TYR A 242 37.53 51.55 -56.77
C TYR A 242 37.49 50.41 -55.81
N SER A 243 37.50 50.70 -54.50
CA SER A 243 37.25 49.74 -53.44
C SER A 243 35.75 49.76 -53.09
N TYR A 244 35.18 48.64 -52.89
CA TYR A 244 33.78 48.54 -52.42
C TYR A 244 33.64 47.58 -51.25
N ASP A 245 32.77 47.97 -50.37
CA ASP A 245 32.24 47.10 -49.30
C ASP A 245 30.71 46.93 -49.45
N CYS A 246 30.27 45.75 -49.71
CA CYS A 246 28.86 45.46 -49.88
C CYS A 246 28.32 44.64 -48.75
N LEU A 247 27.16 45.06 -48.22
CA LEU A 247 26.45 44.38 -47.17
C LEU A 247 25.36 43.51 -47.75
N ASN A 248 25.43 42.21 -47.52
CA ASN A 248 24.36 41.31 -47.88
C ASN A 248 23.21 41.43 -46.85
N SER A 249 22.08 41.90 -47.32
CA SER A 249 20.87 42.08 -46.50
C SER A 249 19.94 40.86 -46.50
N ALA A 250 20.33 39.75 -47.10
CA ALA A 250 19.52 38.53 -47.02
C ALA A 250 19.40 38.07 -45.58
N ASN A 251 18.21 38.11 -45.04
CA ASN A 251 17.96 37.65 -43.71
C ASN A 251 18.11 36.11 -43.66
N SER A 252 18.91 35.63 -42.76
CA SER A 252 18.92 34.21 -42.41
C SER A 252 18.20 34.00 -41.07
N ASN A 253 17.30 33.05 -41.07
CA ASN A 253 16.53 32.73 -39.87
C ASN A 253 17.38 31.94 -38.87
N GLY A 254 17.20 32.25 -37.59
CA GLY A 254 17.77 31.45 -36.52
C GLY A 254 17.23 30.02 -36.52
N GLY A 255 18.00 29.09 -36.01
CA GLY A 255 17.60 27.72 -35.87
C GLY A 255 16.39 27.57 -34.94
N ALA A 256 15.48 26.67 -35.27
CA ALA A 256 14.35 26.36 -34.39
C ALA A 256 14.82 25.72 -33.10
N GLY A 257 14.20 26.08 -31.99
CA GLY A 257 14.49 25.46 -30.70
C GLY A 257 14.07 24.00 -30.68
N GLY A 258 14.80 23.18 -29.94
CA GLY A 258 14.46 21.76 -29.73
C GLY A 258 13.19 21.59 -28.90
N ALA A 259 12.40 20.58 -29.21
CA ALA A 259 11.23 20.25 -28.39
C ALA A 259 11.66 19.77 -27.00
N GLY A 260 10.92 20.19 -25.97
CA GLY A 260 11.10 19.65 -24.62
C GLY A 260 10.71 18.18 -24.56
N GLY A 261 11.24 17.46 -23.58
CA GLY A 261 10.83 16.09 -23.31
C GLY A 261 9.34 16.04 -23.01
N THR A 262 8.58 15.26 -23.79
CA THR A 262 7.12 15.23 -23.74
C THR A 262 6.54 14.22 -22.77
N SER A 263 7.33 13.28 -22.29
CA SER A 263 6.89 12.22 -21.37
C SER A 263 7.62 12.35 -20.03
N GLY A 264 6.93 12.87 -19.02
CA GLY A 264 7.40 12.77 -17.64
C GLY A 264 7.52 11.31 -17.23
N GLY A 265 8.48 11.01 -16.36
CA GLY A 265 8.64 9.67 -15.79
C GLY A 265 7.39 9.21 -15.02
N SER A 266 6.98 7.96 -15.16
CA SER A 266 5.91 7.38 -14.38
C SER A 266 6.28 7.27 -12.90
N GLY A 267 5.30 7.48 -12.00
CA GLY A 267 5.49 7.31 -10.57
C GLY A 267 5.75 5.85 -10.21
N GLY A 268 6.53 5.64 -9.16
CA GLY A 268 6.82 4.32 -8.61
C GLY A 268 5.58 3.69 -7.95
N ALA A 269 5.46 2.38 -8.03
CA ALA A 269 4.41 1.63 -7.34
C ALA A 269 4.54 1.76 -5.82
N GLY A 270 3.41 1.83 -5.11
CA GLY A 270 3.39 1.80 -3.65
C GLY A 270 3.82 0.44 -3.10
N GLY A 271 4.47 0.45 -1.94
CA GLY A 271 4.89 -0.75 -1.22
C GLY A 271 3.72 -1.53 -0.63
N ALA A 272 3.88 -2.84 -0.48
CA ALA A 272 2.90 -3.70 0.17
C ALA A 272 2.83 -3.43 1.68
N GLY A 273 1.63 -3.57 2.28
CA GLY A 273 1.42 -3.53 3.71
C GLY A 273 2.00 -4.75 4.43
N GLY A 274 2.35 -4.61 5.70
CA GLY A 274 2.81 -5.69 6.56
C GLY A 274 1.68 -6.49 7.18
N ASN A 275 1.94 -7.75 7.52
CA ASN A 275 0.97 -8.61 8.21
C ASN A 275 0.69 -8.13 9.64
N GLY A 276 -0.55 -8.29 10.11
CA GLY A 276 -0.94 -8.07 11.51
C GLY A 276 -0.45 -9.18 12.43
N GLN A 277 -0.36 -8.90 13.73
CA GLN A 277 0.00 -9.88 14.76
C GLN A 277 -1.14 -10.88 15.00
N GLY A 278 -0.81 -12.15 15.16
CA GLY A 278 -1.75 -13.20 15.46
C GLY A 278 -1.06 -14.42 16.08
N TYR A 279 -1.83 -15.49 16.29
CA TYR A 279 -1.25 -16.75 16.76
C TYR A 279 -0.13 -17.21 15.82
N ASN A 280 1.06 -17.45 16.38
CA ASN A 280 2.29 -17.80 15.64
C ASN A 280 2.65 -16.83 14.49
N GLN A 281 2.17 -15.60 14.56
CA GLN A 281 2.43 -14.57 13.56
C GLN A 281 2.81 -13.25 14.23
N SER A 282 4.01 -12.74 13.95
CA SER A 282 4.42 -11.40 14.36
C SER A 282 3.84 -10.35 13.41
N ASN A 283 3.59 -9.14 13.91
CA ASN A 283 3.31 -8.02 13.03
C ASN A 283 4.56 -7.68 12.19
N ALA A 284 4.34 -7.20 10.98
CA ALA A 284 5.41 -6.81 10.07
C ALA A 284 5.25 -5.34 9.64
N SER A 285 6.37 -4.69 9.34
CA SER A 285 6.37 -3.41 8.66
C SER A 285 5.95 -3.59 7.20
N GLY A 286 5.35 -2.56 6.62
CA GLY A 286 5.12 -2.53 5.18
C GLY A 286 6.45 -2.35 4.41
N SER A 287 6.46 -2.79 3.15
CA SER A 287 7.61 -2.60 2.28
C SER A 287 7.70 -1.17 1.73
N ALA A 288 8.91 -0.73 1.38
CA ALA A 288 9.10 0.54 0.69
C ALA A 288 8.43 0.53 -0.70
N GLY A 289 7.98 1.68 -1.15
CA GLY A 289 7.50 1.85 -2.52
C GLY A 289 8.67 1.90 -3.52
N ALA A 290 8.37 1.58 -4.78
CA ALA A 290 9.34 1.62 -5.86
C ALA A 290 9.70 3.06 -6.24
N SER A 291 10.90 3.26 -6.80
CA SER A 291 11.29 4.53 -7.40
C SER A 291 10.48 4.79 -8.67
N GLY A 292 10.22 6.05 -8.97
CA GLY A 292 9.66 6.45 -10.25
C GLY A 292 10.68 6.31 -11.38
N SER A 293 10.19 6.23 -12.63
CA SER A 293 11.05 6.17 -13.81
C SER A 293 11.58 7.55 -14.22
N SER A 294 12.68 7.57 -15.02
CA SER A 294 13.18 8.79 -15.60
C SER A 294 12.21 9.34 -16.65
N GLY A 295 12.21 10.67 -16.82
CA GLY A 295 11.49 11.32 -17.90
C GLY A 295 12.28 11.27 -19.22
N SER A 296 11.61 11.57 -20.34
CA SER A 296 12.22 11.63 -21.67
C SER A 296 13.17 12.85 -21.82
N SER A 297 14.24 12.67 -22.59
CA SER A 297 15.14 13.77 -22.95
C SER A 297 14.47 14.76 -23.90
N GLY A 298 14.83 16.01 -23.86
CA GLY A 298 14.50 17.00 -24.88
C GLY A 298 15.32 16.78 -26.16
N SER A 299 14.83 17.26 -27.30
CA SER A 299 15.53 17.21 -28.56
C SER A 299 16.50 18.36 -28.74
N SER A 300 17.53 18.19 -29.58
CA SER A 300 18.42 19.25 -30.00
C SER A 300 17.69 20.30 -30.84
N GLY A 301 18.06 21.53 -30.74
CA GLY A 301 17.64 22.60 -31.67
C GLY A 301 18.28 22.41 -33.04
N SER A 302 17.67 23.01 -34.07
CA SER A 302 18.21 23.02 -35.43
C SER A 302 19.30 24.05 -35.63
N GLY A 303 20.16 23.84 -36.62
CA GLY A 303 21.12 24.85 -37.08
C GLY A 303 20.40 26.08 -37.64
N GLY A 304 20.97 27.24 -37.45
CA GLY A 304 20.54 28.49 -38.12
C GLY A 304 21.11 28.59 -39.53
N GLY A 305 20.63 29.55 -40.32
CA GLY A 305 21.24 29.94 -41.59
C GLY A 305 22.56 30.67 -41.42
N THR A 306 23.10 31.24 -42.50
CA THR A 306 24.40 31.96 -42.49
C THR A 306 24.43 33.04 -41.41
N ASN A 307 25.44 32.98 -40.55
CA ASN A 307 25.64 33.90 -39.40
C ASN A 307 24.45 33.96 -38.40
N ALA A 308 23.50 33.01 -38.51
CA ALA A 308 22.42 32.90 -37.58
C ALA A 308 22.75 31.92 -36.43
N GLY A 309 22.21 32.18 -35.26
CA GLY A 309 22.39 31.32 -34.10
C GLY A 309 21.65 29.99 -34.24
N THR A 310 22.17 28.94 -33.65
CA THR A 310 21.49 27.65 -33.53
C THR A 310 20.36 27.70 -32.49
N GLY A 311 19.32 26.91 -32.66
CA GLY A 311 18.30 26.75 -31.66
C GLY A 311 18.82 26.09 -30.40
N GLY A 312 18.29 26.46 -29.24
CA GLY A 312 18.59 25.82 -27.97
C GLY A 312 18.03 24.40 -27.87
N THR A 313 18.63 23.55 -27.08
CA THR A 313 18.09 22.19 -26.79
C THR A 313 16.88 22.28 -25.87
N GLY A 314 15.90 21.41 -26.10
CA GLY A 314 14.78 21.25 -25.17
C GLY A 314 15.21 20.70 -23.80
N GLY A 315 14.53 21.09 -22.77
CA GLY A 315 14.74 20.54 -21.41
C GLY A 315 14.27 19.09 -21.31
N ALA A 316 14.89 18.31 -20.45
CA ALA A 316 14.41 16.96 -20.13
C ALA A 316 13.11 16.99 -19.30
N ALA A 317 12.24 16.01 -19.49
CA ALA A 317 11.09 15.80 -18.62
C ALA A 317 11.53 15.34 -17.22
N GLY A 318 10.76 15.69 -16.20
CA GLY A 318 11.03 15.29 -14.82
C GLY A 318 10.86 13.79 -14.60
N SER A 319 11.58 13.24 -13.65
CA SER A 319 11.37 11.85 -13.20
C SER A 319 10.08 11.72 -12.40
N GLY A 320 9.49 10.52 -12.38
CA GLY A 320 8.36 10.19 -11.54
C GLY A 320 8.73 10.22 -10.05
N GLY A 321 7.73 10.45 -9.20
CA GLY A 321 7.89 10.37 -7.74
C GLY A 321 8.02 8.94 -7.25
N GLN A 322 8.58 8.76 -6.07
CA GLN A 322 8.67 7.47 -5.40
C GLN A 322 7.29 7.05 -4.88
N GLY A 323 6.95 5.75 -4.94
CA GLY A 323 5.78 5.18 -4.29
C GLY A 323 5.86 5.27 -2.78
N GLY A 324 4.72 5.41 -2.10
CA GLY A 324 4.65 5.43 -0.66
C GLY A 324 4.96 4.07 -0.04
N THR A 325 5.48 4.04 1.18
CA THR A 325 5.66 2.82 1.96
C THR A 325 4.30 2.22 2.34
N GLY A 326 4.18 0.91 2.34
CA GLY A 326 3.01 0.19 2.86
C GLY A 326 2.83 0.41 4.36
N GLY A 327 1.58 0.31 4.85
CA GLY A 327 1.28 0.42 6.28
C GLY A 327 1.83 -0.76 7.08
N THR A 328 2.14 -0.56 8.36
CA THR A 328 2.52 -1.63 9.28
C THR A 328 1.30 -2.48 9.66
N GLY A 329 1.50 -3.77 9.92
CA GLY A 329 0.47 -4.61 10.54
C GLY A 329 0.17 -4.17 11.98
N GLY A 330 -1.09 -4.29 12.41
CA GLY A 330 -1.49 -4.03 13.79
C GLY A 330 -0.99 -5.08 14.76
N THR A 331 -0.73 -4.72 16.00
CA THR A 331 -0.54 -5.67 17.09
C THR A 331 -1.88 -6.29 17.49
N PHE A 332 -1.90 -7.29 18.38
CA PHE A 332 -3.14 -7.91 18.87
C PHE A 332 -4.20 -6.86 19.21
N GLY A 333 -5.37 -7.00 18.64
CA GLY A 333 -6.53 -6.13 18.90
C GLY A 333 -6.45 -4.73 18.30
N ASN A 334 -5.41 -4.42 17.51
CA ASN A 334 -5.25 -3.12 16.87
C ASN A 334 -5.45 -3.20 15.34
N THR A 335 -5.94 -2.11 14.77
CA THR A 335 -6.02 -1.97 13.31
C THR A 335 -4.63 -1.93 12.69
N GLY A 336 -4.53 -2.36 11.44
CA GLY A 336 -3.32 -2.18 10.65
C GLY A 336 -3.10 -0.71 10.29
N GLY A 337 -1.87 -0.34 10.01
CA GLY A 337 -1.50 1.00 9.58
C GLY A 337 -1.97 1.31 8.15
N THR A 338 -2.27 2.57 7.89
CA THR A 338 -2.51 3.07 6.53
C THR A 338 -1.18 3.17 5.79
N GLY A 339 -1.17 2.83 4.49
CA GLY A 339 -0.02 3.06 3.63
C GLY A 339 0.27 4.56 3.46
N LEU A 340 1.53 4.92 3.30
CA LEU A 340 1.93 6.31 3.09
C LEU A 340 1.59 6.78 1.67
N THR A 341 1.40 8.09 1.52
CA THR A 341 1.22 8.74 0.21
C THR A 341 2.52 8.65 -0.60
N GLY A 342 2.41 8.44 -1.91
CA GLY A 342 3.54 8.52 -2.82
C GLY A 342 4.04 9.97 -2.97
N SER A 343 5.33 10.15 -3.27
CA SER A 343 5.90 11.48 -3.46
C SER A 343 5.46 12.11 -4.78
N THR A 344 5.51 13.44 -4.85
CA THR A 344 5.26 14.20 -6.08
C THR A 344 6.37 13.90 -7.12
N GLY A 345 6.02 13.86 -8.39
CA GLY A 345 6.97 13.77 -9.49
C GLY A 345 7.77 15.08 -9.64
N ASN A 346 8.96 14.96 -10.15
CA ASN A 346 9.85 16.11 -10.34
C ASN A 346 9.36 17.03 -11.47
N THR A 347 9.64 18.31 -11.35
CA THR A 347 9.43 19.29 -12.40
C THR A 347 10.39 19.00 -13.58
N GLY A 348 9.92 19.16 -14.81
CA GLY A 348 10.76 19.12 -16.00
C GLY A 348 11.76 20.29 -16.03
N SER A 349 12.91 20.07 -16.64
CA SER A 349 13.92 21.12 -16.74
C SER A 349 13.55 22.20 -17.77
N THR A 350 14.05 23.40 -17.59
CA THR A 350 13.92 24.50 -18.56
C THR A 350 14.74 24.17 -19.81
N GLY A 351 14.23 24.50 -21.00
CA GLY A 351 14.98 24.43 -22.24
C GLY A 351 16.10 25.46 -22.29
N ASN A 352 17.17 25.15 -22.99
CA ASN A 352 18.29 26.08 -23.16
C ASN A 352 17.89 27.24 -24.07
N ALA A 353 18.50 28.39 -23.86
CA ALA A 353 18.37 29.51 -24.78
C ALA A 353 18.99 29.17 -26.16
N GLY A 354 18.43 29.73 -27.22
CA GLY A 354 19.05 29.71 -28.52
C GLY A 354 20.33 30.58 -28.56
N ALA A 355 21.28 30.20 -29.38
CA ALA A 355 22.49 30.98 -29.56
C ALA A 355 22.17 32.32 -30.29
N ASN A 356 22.97 33.33 -30.01
CA ASN A 356 22.85 34.62 -30.71
C ASN A 356 23.30 34.49 -32.17
N GLY A 357 22.55 35.10 -33.08
CA GLY A 357 23.04 35.41 -34.40
C GLY A 357 23.77 36.78 -34.43
N ASN A 358 24.41 37.13 -35.53
CA ASN A 358 25.10 38.40 -35.63
C ASN A 358 24.13 39.61 -35.77
N ARG A 359 22.86 39.39 -35.97
CA ARG A 359 21.83 40.43 -36.10
C ARG A 359 20.89 40.53 -34.92
N THR A 360 20.42 39.41 -34.40
CA THR A 360 19.54 39.38 -33.25
C THR A 360 19.98 38.30 -32.26
N ASN A 361 19.64 38.52 -31.00
CA ASN A 361 19.90 37.53 -29.95
C ASN A 361 18.94 36.34 -30.09
N GLY A 362 19.41 35.18 -29.66
CA GLY A 362 18.55 34.02 -29.49
C GLY A 362 17.52 34.23 -28.36
N SER A 363 16.37 33.56 -28.44
CA SER A 363 15.37 33.63 -27.40
C SER A 363 15.68 32.67 -26.24
N SER A 364 15.14 32.96 -25.07
CA SER A 364 15.21 32.07 -23.94
C SER A 364 14.41 30.80 -24.18
N GLY A 365 14.82 29.67 -23.61
CA GLY A 365 13.99 28.47 -23.55
C GLY A 365 12.81 28.64 -22.59
N SER A 366 11.77 27.85 -22.76
CA SER A 366 10.61 27.81 -21.85
C SER A 366 10.88 26.96 -20.62
N SER A 367 10.19 27.27 -19.52
CA SER A 367 10.25 26.45 -18.31
C SER A 367 9.56 25.10 -18.51
N GLY A 368 10.04 24.06 -17.84
CA GLY A 368 9.33 22.80 -17.76
C GLY A 368 8.09 22.89 -16.87
N SER A 369 7.15 21.96 -17.04
CA SER A 369 5.95 21.87 -16.20
C SER A 369 6.24 21.13 -14.90
N SER A 370 5.45 21.42 -13.86
CA SER A 370 5.51 20.69 -12.59
C SER A 370 5.05 19.24 -12.75
N GLY A 371 5.60 18.35 -11.94
CA GLY A 371 5.11 16.98 -11.81
C GLY A 371 3.77 16.92 -11.06
N SER A 372 3.05 15.81 -11.20
CA SER A 372 1.81 15.56 -10.46
C SER A 372 2.09 15.07 -9.05
N GLY A 373 1.15 15.28 -8.11
CA GLY A 373 1.20 14.69 -6.79
C GLY A 373 1.03 13.17 -6.83
N GLY A 374 1.62 12.48 -5.86
CA GLY A 374 1.40 11.04 -5.65
C GLY A 374 0.00 10.75 -5.10
N SER A 375 -0.47 9.51 -5.26
CA SER A 375 -1.75 9.07 -4.67
C SER A 375 -1.59 8.74 -3.19
N GLY A 376 -2.68 8.86 -2.42
CA GLY A 376 -2.73 8.38 -1.04
C GLY A 376 -2.60 6.87 -0.94
N GLY A 377 -2.09 6.39 0.16
CA GLY A 377 -2.07 4.97 0.48
C GLY A 377 -3.43 4.44 0.91
N SER A 378 -3.59 3.12 0.89
CA SER A 378 -4.81 2.43 1.30
C SER A 378 -4.86 2.24 2.82
N SER A 379 -6.06 2.15 3.38
CA SER A 379 -6.27 1.91 4.81
C SER A 379 -5.73 0.55 5.26
N GLY A 380 -5.33 0.44 6.50
CA GLY A 380 -5.09 -0.84 7.14
C GLY A 380 -6.38 -1.62 7.39
N GLY A 381 -6.28 -2.91 7.62
CA GLY A 381 -7.38 -3.79 8.00
C GLY A 381 -7.83 -3.56 9.44
N ALA A 382 -9.10 -3.82 9.72
CA ALA A 382 -9.62 -3.75 11.07
C ALA A 382 -9.01 -4.84 11.97
N ALA A 383 -8.94 -4.59 13.27
CA ALA A 383 -8.69 -5.66 14.24
C ALA A 383 -9.85 -6.65 14.28
N GLY A 384 -9.60 -7.87 14.71
CA GLY A 384 -10.65 -8.81 15.07
C GLY A 384 -11.35 -8.45 16.37
N TYR A 385 -12.47 -9.14 16.67
CA TYR A 385 -13.12 -9.06 17.97
C TYR A 385 -12.49 -10.09 18.94
N TYR A 386 -12.25 -9.69 20.18
CA TYR A 386 -11.85 -10.68 21.18
C TYR A 386 -13.00 -11.67 21.48
N ILE A 387 -14.25 -11.22 21.48
CA ILE A 387 -15.46 -12.05 21.52
C ILE A 387 -16.53 -11.38 20.65
N THR A 388 -17.07 -12.10 19.66
CA THR A 388 -18.23 -11.62 18.90
C THR A 388 -19.53 -11.80 19.72
N ASN A 389 -20.57 -11.00 19.44
CA ASN A 389 -21.88 -11.06 20.14
C ASN A 389 -21.80 -10.97 21.67
N ARG A 390 -20.82 -10.25 22.20
CA ARG A 390 -20.57 -10.13 23.64
C ARG A 390 -21.80 -9.69 24.45
N GLY A 391 -22.69 -8.89 23.86
CA GLY A 391 -23.93 -8.45 24.51
C GLY A 391 -24.95 -9.55 24.78
N SER A 392 -24.80 -10.73 24.20
CA SER A 392 -25.70 -11.87 24.29
C SER A 392 -25.17 -12.98 25.21
N ILE A 393 -24.04 -12.79 25.86
CA ILE A 393 -23.37 -13.78 26.72
C ILE A 393 -22.99 -13.16 28.07
N THR A 394 -22.74 -14.00 29.06
CA THR A 394 -22.12 -13.57 30.31
C THR A 394 -20.60 -13.61 30.15
N PHE A 395 -19.92 -12.49 30.36
CA PHE A 395 -18.46 -12.41 30.30
C PHE A 395 -17.87 -11.86 31.60
N ASN A 396 -17.18 -12.73 32.33
CA ASN A 396 -16.48 -12.41 33.55
C ASN A 396 -14.98 -12.28 33.25
N ASN A 397 -14.42 -11.09 33.40
CA ASN A 397 -13.04 -10.82 33.04
C ASN A 397 -12.20 -10.39 34.25
N SER A 398 -11.28 -11.24 34.66
CA SER A 398 -10.22 -10.95 35.62
C SER A 398 -8.82 -10.99 34.97
N GLY A 399 -8.74 -11.36 33.70
CA GLY A 399 -7.54 -11.41 32.88
C GLY A 399 -7.38 -10.20 31.97
N SER A 400 -6.66 -10.37 30.86
CA SER A 400 -6.46 -9.34 29.86
C SER A 400 -7.23 -9.65 28.56
N VAL A 401 -7.66 -8.59 27.87
CA VAL A 401 -8.31 -8.69 26.55
C VAL A 401 -7.69 -7.68 25.58
N ALA A 402 -7.65 -8.02 24.29
CA ALA A 402 -7.29 -7.12 23.21
C ALA A 402 -8.17 -7.39 21.97
N GLY A 403 -8.81 -6.38 21.43
CA GLY A 403 -9.70 -6.47 20.28
C GLY A 403 -10.83 -5.45 20.34
N GLN A 404 -11.69 -5.47 19.31
CA GLN A 404 -12.92 -4.67 19.23
C GLN A 404 -14.01 -5.28 20.09
#